data_6389de9fca3f8d45bbbc1a837e1a3500
#
_entry.id   6389de9fca3f8d45bbbc1a837e1a3500
#
_cell.length_a   1.000
_cell.length_b   1.000
_cell.length_c   1.000
_cell.angle_alpha   90.00
_cell.angle_beta   90.00
_cell.angle_gamma   90.00
#
_symmetry.space_group_name_H-M   'P 1'
#
loop_
_entity.id
_entity.type
_entity.pdbx_description
1 polymer ?
#
loop_
_entity_poly.entity_id
_entity_poly.type
_entity_poly.pdbx_seq_one_letter_code
_entity_poly.pdbx_strand_id
1 'polypeptide(L)'
;MRFMKLILISIIIFGSLIFLTSLIFPSTAVVERSGVIQAPVDVVYAQINDLKAWPSWNPWAKPDSTAALSFSSPASGAGAYYTWSGKQNEGKVTILDSAPDKGIHYLMNINNLRPVNGGIEIKPTSDGKATAIFWHMEIKLGLLPWWKLRGFMADRVYGSTMNDALNKLSTICESRPQ
;
A
#
# COMPACT_ATOMS: atom_id res chain seq x y z
N MET A 1 -35.21 -4.71 -38.00
CA MET A 1 -33.94 -4.02 -38.29
C MET A 1 -33.84 -2.59 -37.70
N ARG A 2 -34.87 -1.71 -37.79
CA ARG A 2 -34.83 -0.34 -37.24
C ARG A 2 -34.67 -0.31 -35.72
N PHE A 3 -35.43 -1.12 -34.97
CA PHE A 3 -35.31 -1.20 -33.49
C PHE A 3 -33.92 -1.65 -33.02
N MET A 4 -33.33 -2.59 -33.71
CA MET A 4 -31.96 -3.08 -33.35
C MET A 4 -30.89 -1.98 -33.54
N LYS A 5 -31.04 -1.16 -34.59
CA LYS A 5 -30.17 0.02 -34.79
C LYS A 5 -30.34 1.07 -33.70
N LEU A 6 -31.59 1.35 -33.28
CA LEU A 6 -31.86 2.31 -32.20
C LEU A 6 -31.30 1.83 -30.88
N ILE A 7 -31.42 0.54 -30.53
CA ILE A 7 -30.86 -0.04 -29.34
C ILE A 7 -29.32 0.08 -29.38
N LEU A 8 -28.68 -0.26 -30.50
CA LEU A 8 -27.24 -0.14 -30.63
C LEU A 8 -26.74 1.31 -30.46
N ILE A 9 -27.44 2.27 -31.09
CA ILE A 9 -27.10 3.68 -30.96
C ILE A 9 -27.29 4.16 -29.51
N SER A 10 -28.36 3.75 -28.83
CA SER A 10 -28.57 4.08 -27.41
C SER A 10 -27.48 3.52 -26.51
N ILE A 11 -27.02 2.29 -26.73
CA ILE A 11 -25.90 1.68 -25.96
C ILE A 11 -24.61 2.46 -26.19
N ILE A 12 -24.34 2.87 -27.43
CA ILE A 12 -23.14 3.65 -27.76
C ILE A 12 -23.18 5.03 -27.07
N ILE A 13 -24.31 5.72 -27.17
CA ILE A 13 -24.48 7.05 -26.54
C ILE A 13 -24.33 6.94 -25.03
N PHE A 14 -25.02 5.97 -24.40
CA PHE A 14 -24.97 5.77 -22.96
C PHE A 14 -23.57 5.35 -22.49
N GLY A 15 -22.91 4.42 -23.19
CA GLY A 15 -21.53 4.02 -22.92
C GLY A 15 -20.53 5.18 -23.06
N SER A 16 -20.71 6.02 -24.08
CA SER A 16 -19.89 7.22 -24.28
C SER A 16 -20.09 8.22 -23.15
N LEU A 17 -21.32 8.42 -22.70
CA LEU A 17 -21.66 9.32 -21.59
C LEU A 17 -20.98 8.84 -20.27
N ILE A 18 -21.09 7.54 -19.96
CA ILE A 18 -20.44 6.95 -18.80
C ILE A 18 -18.90 7.09 -18.90
N PHE A 19 -18.35 6.86 -20.08
CA PHE A 19 -16.91 7.01 -20.29
C PHE A 19 -16.46 8.46 -20.10
N LEU A 20 -17.15 9.42 -20.72
CA LEU A 20 -16.82 10.85 -20.58
C LEU A 20 -16.96 11.34 -19.14
N THR A 21 -18.02 10.95 -18.45
CA THR A 21 -18.17 11.30 -17.01
C THR A 21 -17.08 10.68 -16.16
N SER A 22 -16.61 9.48 -16.51
CA SER A 22 -15.51 8.84 -15.77
C SER A 22 -14.18 9.60 -15.85
N LEU A 23 -13.98 10.42 -16.90
CA LEU A 23 -12.74 11.20 -17.05
C LEU A 23 -12.59 12.30 -15.97
N ILE A 24 -13.69 12.71 -15.34
CA ILE A 24 -13.71 13.70 -14.26
C ILE A 24 -13.14 13.10 -12.96
N PHE A 25 -13.23 11.78 -12.78
CA PHE A 25 -12.74 11.10 -11.56
C PHE A 25 -11.24 10.83 -11.63
N PRO A 26 -10.54 10.90 -10.47
CA PRO A 26 -9.11 10.66 -10.41
C PRO A 26 -8.74 9.25 -10.87
N SER A 27 -7.59 9.13 -11.53
CA SER A 27 -7.04 7.85 -11.98
C SER A 27 -6.14 7.18 -10.95
N THR A 28 -6.08 7.74 -9.74
CA THR A 28 -5.30 7.24 -8.60
C THR A 28 -6.21 7.21 -7.38
N ALA A 29 -6.18 6.11 -6.64
CA ALA A 29 -6.76 6.02 -5.31
C ALA A 29 -5.62 6.13 -4.30
N VAL A 30 -5.80 6.96 -3.29
CA VAL A 30 -4.86 7.12 -2.18
C VAL A 30 -5.54 6.62 -0.92
N VAL A 31 -4.84 5.78 -0.17
CA VAL A 31 -5.26 5.31 1.15
C VAL A 31 -4.21 5.74 2.14
N GLU A 32 -4.62 6.44 3.19
CA GLU A 32 -3.72 7.06 4.16
C GLU A 32 -4.14 6.68 5.57
N ARG A 33 -3.14 6.44 6.44
CA ARG A 33 -3.33 6.24 7.87
C ARG A 33 -2.21 6.92 8.64
N SER A 34 -2.57 7.47 9.79
CA SER A 34 -1.61 8.12 10.68
C SER A 34 -1.83 7.63 12.11
N GLY A 35 -0.79 7.72 12.91
CA GLY A 35 -0.83 7.34 14.32
C GLY A 35 0.37 7.87 15.07
N VAL A 36 0.41 7.57 16.36
CA VAL A 36 1.56 7.84 17.23
C VAL A 36 1.95 6.54 17.91
N ILE A 37 3.21 6.15 17.78
CA ILE A 37 3.80 4.97 18.40
C ILE A 37 4.62 5.44 19.60
N GLN A 38 4.37 4.88 20.80
CA GLN A 38 5.07 5.23 22.02
C GLN A 38 6.45 4.57 22.09
N ALA A 39 7.27 4.86 21.09
CA ALA A 39 8.64 4.40 20.96
C ALA A 39 9.50 5.45 20.22
N PRO A 40 10.80 5.51 20.51
CA PRO A 40 11.74 6.38 19.81
C PRO A 40 11.78 6.11 18.30
N VAL A 41 12.13 7.14 17.52
CA VAL A 41 12.11 7.08 16.04
C VAL A 41 13.05 6.02 15.46
N ASP A 42 14.18 5.76 16.08
CA ASP A 42 15.15 4.74 15.67
C ASP A 42 14.59 3.32 15.82
N VAL A 43 13.82 3.06 16.87
CA VAL A 43 13.13 1.78 17.10
C VAL A 43 12.08 1.53 16.03
N VAL A 44 11.27 2.56 15.71
CA VAL A 44 10.24 2.47 14.65
C VAL A 44 10.91 2.32 13.28
N TYR A 45 11.92 3.14 13.02
CA TYR A 45 12.68 3.07 11.76
C TYR A 45 13.28 1.70 11.52
N ALA A 46 13.88 1.08 12.53
CA ALA A 46 14.47 -0.26 12.43
C ALA A 46 13.42 -1.31 11.96
N GLN A 47 12.14 -1.16 12.39
CA GLN A 47 11.08 -2.08 11.98
C GLN A 47 10.58 -1.86 10.55
N ILE A 48 10.48 -0.61 10.11
CA ILE A 48 9.98 -0.30 8.77
C ILE A 48 11.06 -0.45 7.70
N ASN A 49 12.34 -0.23 8.05
CA ASN A 49 13.47 -0.29 7.12
C ASN A 49 13.99 -1.72 6.90
N ASP A 50 13.80 -2.63 7.85
CA ASP A 50 14.18 -4.05 7.70
C ASP A 50 13.01 -4.86 7.13
N LEU A 51 13.11 -5.26 5.87
CA LEU A 51 12.08 -6.04 5.19
C LEU A 51 11.87 -7.42 5.82
N LYS A 52 12.83 -7.97 6.58
CA LYS A 52 12.66 -9.22 7.33
C LYS A 52 11.72 -9.05 8.52
N ALA A 53 11.56 -7.83 9.03
CA ALA A 53 10.60 -7.53 10.10
C ALA A 53 9.15 -7.42 9.60
N TRP A 54 8.95 -7.11 8.31
CA TRP A 54 7.61 -6.86 7.74
C TRP A 54 6.59 -7.98 7.96
N PRO A 55 6.91 -9.28 7.80
CA PRO A 55 5.96 -10.35 8.03
C PRO A 55 5.35 -10.41 9.44
N SER A 56 5.97 -9.75 10.42
CA SER A 56 5.49 -9.71 11.81
C SER A 56 4.36 -8.71 12.04
N TRP A 57 4.30 -7.62 11.24
CA TRP A 57 3.34 -6.54 11.43
C TRP A 57 2.54 -6.21 10.14
N ASN A 58 3.13 -6.37 8.97
CA ASN A 58 2.49 -6.04 7.69
C ASN A 58 1.80 -7.28 7.09
N PRO A 59 0.45 -7.32 7.06
CA PRO A 59 -0.29 -8.49 6.58
C PRO A 59 -0.07 -8.78 5.09
N TRP A 60 0.31 -7.78 4.29
CA TRP A 60 0.63 -8.00 2.87
C TRP A 60 1.99 -8.62 2.64
N ALA A 61 2.88 -8.57 3.64
CA ALA A 61 4.22 -9.15 3.53
C ALA A 61 4.21 -10.69 3.53
N LYS A 62 3.15 -11.30 4.06
CA LYS A 62 2.95 -12.75 4.06
C LYS A 62 1.47 -13.05 3.79
N PRO A 63 1.04 -13.02 2.53
CA PRO A 63 -0.38 -13.12 2.17
C PRO A 63 -1.01 -14.47 2.52
N ASP A 64 -0.21 -15.55 2.62
CA ASP A 64 -0.64 -16.84 3.11
C ASP A 64 0.49 -17.57 3.90
N SER A 65 0.11 -18.52 4.73
CA SER A 65 1.06 -19.26 5.60
C SER A 65 2.04 -20.14 4.81
N THR A 66 1.73 -20.45 3.55
CA THR A 66 2.52 -21.32 2.67
C THR A 66 3.42 -20.55 1.72
N ALA A 67 3.30 -19.21 1.68
CA ALA A 67 4.10 -18.39 0.79
C ALA A 67 5.59 -18.48 1.14
N ALA A 68 6.39 -18.80 0.14
CA ALA A 68 7.84 -18.75 0.22
C ALA A 68 8.31 -17.30 0.12
N LEU A 69 9.11 -16.86 1.09
CA LEU A 69 9.71 -15.53 1.13
C LEU A 69 11.19 -15.62 0.77
N SER A 70 11.66 -14.69 -0.08
CA SER A 70 13.08 -14.54 -0.43
C SER A 70 13.46 -13.06 -0.28
N PHE A 71 14.58 -12.79 0.38
CA PHE A 71 15.05 -11.44 0.71
C PHE A 71 16.37 -11.14 0.02
N SER A 72 16.57 -9.87 -0.35
CA SER A 72 17.87 -9.37 -0.79
C SER A 72 18.91 -9.40 0.35
N SER A 73 20.16 -9.28 0.00
CA SER A 73 21.24 -9.10 0.97
C SER A 73 22.04 -7.84 0.58
N PRO A 74 21.93 -6.74 1.35
CA PRO A 74 21.13 -6.54 2.59
C PRO A 74 19.60 -6.54 2.33
N ALA A 75 18.82 -6.80 3.40
CA ALA A 75 17.35 -6.76 3.38
C ALA A 75 16.79 -5.43 3.92
N SER A 76 17.63 -4.42 4.07
CA SER A 76 17.29 -3.10 4.61
C SER A 76 17.91 -1.99 3.78
N GLY A 77 17.31 -0.80 3.83
CA GLY A 77 17.77 0.39 3.11
C GLY A 77 17.30 0.46 1.66
N ALA A 78 17.67 1.55 1.00
CA ALA A 78 17.33 1.77 -0.41
C ALA A 78 17.89 0.65 -1.31
N GLY A 79 17.06 0.16 -2.22
CA GLY A 79 17.39 -0.97 -3.11
C GLY A 79 17.10 -2.36 -2.52
N ALA A 80 16.89 -2.47 -1.21
CA ALA A 80 16.49 -3.73 -0.59
C ALA A 80 15.12 -4.18 -1.11
N TYR A 81 14.96 -5.48 -1.26
CA TYR A 81 13.69 -6.05 -1.71
C TYR A 81 13.42 -7.42 -1.06
N TYR A 82 12.16 -7.79 -1.03
CA TYR A 82 11.75 -9.18 -0.85
C TYR A 82 10.72 -9.59 -1.89
N THR A 83 10.67 -10.87 -2.16
CA THR A 83 9.67 -11.50 -3.02
C THR A 83 8.91 -12.55 -2.23
N TRP A 84 7.66 -12.74 -2.60
CA TRP A 84 6.88 -13.89 -2.13
C TRP A 84 6.31 -14.64 -3.32
N SER A 85 6.19 -15.95 -3.16
CA SER A 85 5.50 -16.82 -4.10
C SER A 85 4.60 -17.75 -3.32
N GLY A 86 3.31 -17.65 -3.53
CA GLY A 86 2.28 -18.42 -2.87
C GLY A 86 1.28 -18.99 -3.87
N LYS A 87 0.34 -19.80 -3.38
CA LYS A 87 -0.70 -20.41 -4.23
C LYS A 87 -1.68 -19.39 -4.79
N GLN A 88 -1.92 -18.29 -4.07
CA GLN A 88 -2.91 -17.28 -4.44
C GLN A 88 -2.28 -16.15 -5.26
N ASN A 89 -1.08 -15.74 -4.91
CA ASN A 89 -0.37 -14.64 -5.57
C ASN A 89 1.13 -14.72 -5.37
N GLU A 90 1.83 -13.98 -6.20
CA GLU A 90 3.25 -13.71 -6.09
C GLU A 90 3.47 -12.20 -6.15
N GLY A 91 4.60 -11.74 -5.64
CA GLY A 91 4.91 -10.33 -5.72
C GLY A 91 6.30 -9.97 -5.20
N LYS A 92 6.57 -8.68 -5.27
CA LYS A 92 7.83 -8.08 -4.86
C LYS A 92 7.59 -6.73 -4.21
N VAL A 93 8.24 -6.48 -3.10
CA VAL A 93 8.40 -5.13 -2.53
C VAL A 93 9.84 -4.71 -2.67
N THR A 94 10.05 -3.46 -3.07
CA THR A 94 11.39 -2.86 -3.18
C THR A 94 11.37 -1.51 -2.46
N ILE A 95 12.28 -1.28 -1.53
CA ILE A 95 12.52 0.04 -0.93
C ILE A 95 13.19 0.91 -1.99
N LEU A 96 12.56 2.02 -2.34
CA LEU A 96 13.09 2.99 -3.31
C LEU A 96 14.00 3.99 -2.64
N ASP A 97 13.59 4.47 -1.46
CA ASP A 97 14.30 5.45 -0.66
C ASP A 97 14.10 5.16 0.82
N SER A 98 15.10 5.47 1.63
CA SER A 98 15.10 5.20 3.07
C SER A 98 16.01 6.17 3.80
N ALA A 99 15.46 6.86 4.81
CA ALA A 99 16.20 7.78 5.67
C ALA A 99 15.70 7.68 7.12
N PRO A 100 16.59 7.62 8.13
CA PRO A 100 16.22 7.42 9.53
C PRO A 100 15.28 8.47 10.12
N ASP A 101 15.34 9.69 9.60
CA ASP A 101 14.56 10.86 10.06
C ASP A 101 13.30 11.13 9.21
N LYS A 102 13.12 10.40 8.10
CA LYS A 102 12.02 10.61 7.16
C LYS A 102 11.15 9.38 6.98
N GLY A 103 11.72 8.19 7.12
CA GLY A 103 11.05 6.92 6.87
C GLY A 103 11.46 6.28 5.55
N ILE A 104 10.54 5.62 4.86
CA ILE A 104 10.81 4.86 3.64
C ILE A 104 9.76 5.14 2.56
N HIS A 105 10.19 5.05 1.29
CA HIS A 105 9.30 4.89 0.15
C HIS A 105 9.54 3.53 -0.50
N TYR A 106 8.48 2.87 -0.92
CA TYR A 106 8.57 1.54 -1.51
C TYR A 106 7.63 1.37 -2.70
N LEU A 107 7.99 0.43 -3.55
CA LEU A 107 7.18 -0.04 -4.68
C LEU A 107 6.75 -1.47 -4.41
N MET A 108 5.46 -1.75 -4.50
CA MET A 108 4.92 -3.10 -4.38
C MET A 108 4.29 -3.54 -5.70
N ASN A 109 4.77 -4.66 -6.21
CA ASN A 109 4.23 -5.33 -7.39
C ASN A 109 3.56 -6.63 -6.95
N ILE A 110 2.32 -6.86 -7.36
CA ILE A 110 1.54 -8.06 -7.05
C ILE A 110 1.04 -8.64 -8.35
N ASN A 111 1.47 -9.86 -8.70
CA ASN A 111 1.11 -10.51 -9.97
C ASN A 111 1.30 -9.55 -11.17
N ASN A 112 0.31 -9.53 -12.06
CA ASN A 112 0.24 -8.62 -13.22
C ASN A 112 -0.57 -7.34 -12.92
N LEU A 113 -0.79 -7.00 -11.64
CA LEU A 113 -1.48 -5.76 -11.26
C LEU A 113 -0.56 -4.56 -11.44
N ARG A 114 -1.17 -3.38 -11.49
CA ARG A 114 -0.40 -2.13 -11.53
C ARG A 114 0.38 -1.96 -10.24
N PRO A 115 1.62 -1.47 -10.30
CA PRO A 115 2.42 -1.21 -9.13
C PRO A 115 1.73 -0.26 -8.15
N VAL A 116 1.87 -0.54 -6.85
CA VAL A 116 1.44 0.32 -5.76
C VAL A 116 2.66 1.06 -5.22
N ASN A 117 2.62 2.38 -5.24
CA ASN A 117 3.60 3.21 -4.56
C ASN A 117 3.15 3.38 -3.11
N GLY A 118 4.04 3.18 -2.16
CA GLY A 118 3.76 3.41 -0.75
C GLY A 118 4.86 4.22 -0.08
N GLY A 119 4.49 4.95 0.96
CA GLY A 119 5.43 5.64 1.83
C GLY A 119 5.02 5.48 3.28
N ILE A 120 6.01 5.30 4.14
CA ILE A 120 5.86 5.33 5.59
C ILE A 120 6.77 6.43 6.09
N GLU A 121 6.19 7.58 6.38
CA GLU A 121 6.89 8.73 6.92
C GLU A 121 6.85 8.68 8.45
N ILE A 122 7.97 9.04 9.07
CA ILE A 122 8.10 9.07 10.52
C ILE A 122 8.70 10.41 10.97
N LYS A 123 8.24 10.89 12.13
CA LYS A 123 8.79 12.09 12.77
C LYS A 123 8.80 11.88 14.28
N PRO A 124 9.90 12.22 14.98
CA PRO A 124 9.89 12.22 16.44
C PRO A 124 8.90 13.26 16.97
N THR A 125 8.25 12.95 18.08
CA THR A 125 7.50 13.94 18.86
C THR A 125 8.43 14.93 19.52
N SER A 126 7.89 16.05 20.00
CA SER A 126 8.70 17.14 20.59
C SER A 126 9.52 16.73 21.81
N ASP A 127 9.11 15.68 22.52
CA ASP A 127 9.83 15.09 23.65
C ASP A 127 10.78 13.96 23.28
N GLY A 128 10.79 13.56 21.98
CA GLY A 128 11.61 12.47 21.44
C GLY A 128 11.25 11.05 21.91
N LYS A 129 10.21 10.90 22.75
CA LYS A 129 9.84 9.61 23.35
C LYS A 129 8.87 8.80 22.50
N ALA A 130 8.17 9.48 21.59
CA ALA A 130 7.22 8.83 20.68
C ALA A 130 7.49 9.24 19.24
N THR A 131 6.91 8.51 18.31
CA THR A 131 7.06 8.71 16.88
C THR A 131 5.69 8.88 16.23
N ALA A 132 5.48 10.02 15.59
CA ALA A 132 4.36 10.21 14.68
C ALA A 132 4.65 9.46 13.38
N ILE A 133 3.71 8.64 12.94
CA ILE A 133 3.80 7.84 11.71
C ILE A 133 2.67 8.23 10.76
N PHE A 134 3.01 8.37 9.49
CA PHE A 134 2.06 8.59 8.39
C PHE A 134 2.35 7.58 7.29
N TRP A 135 1.38 6.73 7.01
CA TRP A 135 1.49 5.69 5.97
C TRP A 135 0.49 5.98 4.87
N HIS A 136 0.99 6.08 3.64
CA HIS A 136 0.16 6.24 2.45
C HIS A 136 0.45 5.16 1.43
N MET A 137 -0.56 4.83 0.63
CA MET A 137 -0.47 3.92 -0.51
C MET A 137 -1.21 4.54 -1.70
N GLU A 138 -0.52 4.66 -2.82
CA GLU A 138 -1.07 5.13 -4.09
C GLU A 138 -1.30 3.96 -5.04
N ILE A 139 -2.56 3.75 -5.41
CA ILE A 139 -2.99 2.70 -6.32
C ILE A 139 -3.40 3.33 -7.64
N LYS A 140 -2.63 3.11 -8.70
CA LYS A 140 -2.98 3.58 -10.05
C LYS A 140 -4.17 2.81 -10.58
N LEU A 141 -5.27 3.51 -10.84
CA LEU A 141 -6.48 2.97 -11.43
C LEU A 141 -6.37 2.98 -12.96
N GLY A 142 -7.17 2.17 -13.65
CA GLY A 142 -7.29 2.24 -15.08
C GLY A 142 -8.12 3.44 -15.56
N LEU A 143 -8.12 3.71 -16.86
CA LEU A 143 -8.94 4.75 -17.48
C LEU A 143 -10.43 4.39 -17.53
N LEU A 144 -10.75 3.10 -17.46
CA LEU A 144 -12.11 2.61 -17.59
C LEU A 144 -12.97 2.89 -16.34
N PRO A 145 -14.25 3.20 -16.48
CA PRO A 145 -15.12 3.62 -15.39
C PRO A 145 -15.14 2.65 -14.20
N TRP A 146 -15.17 1.36 -14.45
CA TRP A 146 -15.21 0.33 -13.39
C TRP A 146 -13.93 0.24 -12.55
N TRP A 147 -12.75 0.59 -13.13
CA TRP A 147 -11.54 0.69 -12.34
C TRP A 147 -11.57 1.86 -11.37
N LYS A 148 -12.13 2.99 -11.82
CA LYS A 148 -12.29 4.18 -10.98
C LYS A 148 -13.32 3.96 -9.87
N LEU A 149 -14.37 3.21 -10.14
CA LEU A 149 -15.34 2.82 -9.13
C LEU A 149 -14.69 1.98 -8.00
N ARG A 150 -13.74 1.10 -8.35
CA ARG A 150 -12.96 0.36 -7.34
C ARG A 150 -12.11 1.29 -6.47
N GLY A 151 -11.67 2.42 -6.99
CA GLY A 151 -10.93 3.43 -6.22
C GLY A 151 -11.73 4.00 -5.05
N PHE A 152 -13.05 4.21 -5.20
CA PHE A 152 -13.92 4.62 -4.10
C PHE A 152 -13.99 3.61 -2.95
N MET A 153 -13.77 2.34 -3.26
CA MET A 153 -13.78 1.27 -2.25
C MET A 153 -12.39 1.02 -1.66
N ALA A 154 -11.33 1.63 -2.20
CA ALA A 154 -9.96 1.35 -1.80
C ALA A 154 -9.72 1.60 -0.31
N ASP A 155 -10.21 2.73 0.22
CA ASP A 155 -10.09 3.03 1.65
C ASP A 155 -10.83 2.02 2.53
N ARG A 156 -12.00 1.57 2.10
CA ARG A 156 -12.79 0.57 2.83
C ARG A 156 -12.12 -0.80 2.84
N VAL A 157 -11.45 -1.17 1.74
CA VAL A 157 -10.79 -2.48 1.57
C VAL A 157 -9.42 -2.50 2.25
N TYR A 158 -8.61 -1.45 2.07
CA TYR A 158 -7.22 -1.43 2.53
C TYR A 158 -7.03 -0.70 3.85
N GLY A 159 -7.90 0.26 4.17
CA GLY A 159 -7.75 1.13 5.33
C GLY A 159 -7.83 0.39 6.67
N SER A 160 -8.75 -0.56 6.83
CA SER A 160 -8.82 -1.40 8.03
C SER A 160 -7.56 -2.24 8.21
N THR A 161 -7.07 -2.84 7.13
CA THR A 161 -5.84 -3.63 7.13
C THR A 161 -4.61 -2.80 7.48
N MET A 162 -4.54 -1.53 7.01
CA MET A 162 -3.47 -0.60 7.41
C MET A 162 -3.54 -0.24 8.89
N ASN A 163 -4.75 -0.04 9.45
CA ASN A 163 -4.91 0.20 10.87
C ASN A 163 -4.43 -0.99 11.71
N ASP A 164 -4.80 -2.21 11.32
CA ASP A 164 -4.36 -3.43 12.01
C ASP A 164 -2.84 -3.59 11.94
N ALA A 165 -2.24 -3.25 10.81
CA ALA A 165 -0.79 -3.27 10.62
C ALA A 165 -0.08 -2.24 11.52
N LEU A 166 -0.59 -1.00 11.58
CA LEU A 166 -0.05 0.04 12.47
C LEU A 166 -0.18 -0.34 13.94
N ASN A 167 -1.30 -0.93 14.36
CA ASN A 167 -1.48 -1.41 15.73
C ASN A 167 -0.48 -2.52 16.09
N LYS A 168 -0.23 -3.46 15.18
CA LYS A 168 0.80 -4.50 15.38
C LYS A 168 2.20 -3.90 15.45
N LEU A 169 2.52 -2.95 14.56
CA LEU A 169 3.80 -2.25 14.56
C LEU A 169 4.00 -1.50 15.89
N SER A 170 2.97 -0.78 16.38
CA SER A 170 2.98 -0.11 17.68
C SER A 170 3.28 -1.09 18.81
N THR A 171 2.54 -2.20 18.88
CA THR A 171 2.76 -3.24 19.90
C THR A 171 4.19 -3.78 19.89
N ILE A 172 4.76 -4.03 18.70
CA ILE A 172 6.14 -4.54 18.57
C ILE A 172 7.17 -3.50 19.02
N CYS A 173 6.98 -2.24 18.64
CA CYS A 173 7.92 -1.18 18.99
C CYS A 173 7.86 -0.84 20.49
N GLU A 174 6.67 -0.81 21.07
CA GLU A 174 6.43 -0.46 22.47
C GLU A 174 6.82 -1.59 23.46
N SER A 175 6.85 -2.84 23.01
CA SER A 175 7.24 -3.99 23.83
C SER A 175 8.76 -4.17 23.95
N ARG A 176 9.57 -3.41 23.20
CA ARG A 176 11.03 -3.48 23.32
C ARG A 176 11.49 -2.69 24.54
N PRO A 177 12.32 -3.29 25.43
CA PRO A 177 12.93 -2.55 26.53
C PRO A 177 13.78 -1.42 25.95
N GLN A 178 13.55 -0.22 26.48
CA GLN A 178 14.31 1.00 26.19
C GLN A 178 15.69 0.94 26.82
#